data_6650e74e9df6ff37a07379de2defda7d
#
_entry.id   6650e74e9df6ff37a07379de2defda7d
#
_cell.length_a   1.000
_cell.length_b   1.000
_cell.length_c   1.000
_cell.angle_alpha   90.00
_cell.angle_beta   90.00
_cell.angle_gamma   90.00
#
_symmetry.space_group_name_H-M   'P 1'
#
loop_
_entity.id
_entity.type
_entity.pdbx_description
1 polymer ?
#
loop_
_entity_poly.entity_id
_entity_poly.type
_entity_poly.pdbx_seq_one_letter_code
_entity_poly.pdbx_strand_id
1 'polypeptide(L)'
;MIFTMKYYPLVYGHRGFPLEAPENTIPSFLLAREAGAFGVEMDVHMTKDGELVVIHDDKLDRTTTGTGYVSQRTWAEVRQLDAGQKFSERWRGVKVPSLREVLTQVKGVNYYVEVKHGSRFYPGIEERLLEILEETGTKDLTQVISFDLESLSRLRQMDSSLTLGLLTCNDVKHALVLADEIGVNWIQAEFSLLDRELVDMAHGRGYRVATWTVNSEEEVMKAREIGVDSITTDNPRMAIRVLSS
;
A
#
# COMPACT_ATOMS: atom_id res chain seq x y z
N MET A 1 -27.64 1.08 -7.37
CA MET A 1 -27.18 0.12 -8.36
C MET A 1 -26.06 -0.67 -7.70
N ILE A 2 -26.35 -1.89 -7.22
CA ILE A 2 -25.34 -2.71 -6.55
C ILE A 2 -24.43 -3.20 -7.65
N PHE A 3 -23.23 -2.63 -7.77
CA PHE A 3 -22.16 -3.24 -8.55
C PHE A 3 -21.82 -4.56 -7.88
N THR A 4 -22.32 -5.66 -8.40
CA THR A 4 -21.77 -6.98 -8.11
C THR A 4 -20.32 -6.96 -8.58
N MET A 5 -19.39 -6.81 -7.65
CA MET A 5 -17.98 -6.86 -7.96
C MET A 5 -17.66 -8.22 -8.59
N LYS A 6 -17.12 -8.18 -9.81
CA LYS A 6 -16.87 -9.35 -10.66
C LYS A 6 -15.76 -10.24 -10.10
N TYR A 7 -14.98 -9.69 -9.18
CA TYR A 7 -13.81 -10.35 -8.60
C TYR A 7 -13.84 -10.26 -7.09
N TYR A 8 -13.62 -11.36 -6.42
CA TYR A 8 -13.42 -11.45 -4.98
C TYR A 8 -12.38 -12.55 -4.70
N PRO A 9 -11.27 -12.29 -4.01
CA PRO A 9 -10.91 -11.05 -3.31
C PRO A 9 -10.59 -9.87 -4.25
N LEU A 10 -10.61 -8.63 -3.71
CA LEU A 10 -10.18 -7.42 -4.42
C LEU A 10 -8.69 -7.48 -4.69
N VAL A 11 -8.26 -7.08 -5.90
CA VAL A 11 -6.84 -7.13 -6.30
C VAL A 11 -6.20 -5.74 -6.19
N TYR A 12 -5.14 -5.65 -5.41
CA TYR A 12 -4.27 -4.47 -5.31
C TYR A 12 -2.90 -4.78 -5.92
N GLY A 13 -2.39 -3.88 -6.76
CA GLY A 13 -1.03 -3.97 -7.29
C GLY A 13 -0.01 -3.51 -6.24
N HIS A 14 0.84 -4.43 -5.75
CA HIS A 14 1.91 -4.18 -4.79
C HIS A 14 2.96 -3.24 -5.40
N ARG A 15 3.09 -2.03 -4.87
CA ARG A 15 3.92 -0.96 -5.46
C ARG A 15 3.59 -0.71 -6.94
N GLY A 16 2.34 -0.98 -7.34
CA GLY A 16 1.86 -0.94 -8.72
C GLY A 16 1.92 -2.27 -9.45
N PHE A 17 2.67 -2.33 -10.56
CA PHE A 17 2.92 -3.54 -11.35
C PHE A 17 4.44 -3.74 -11.53
N PRO A 18 5.17 -4.15 -10.46
CA PRO A 18 6.64 -4.14 -10.43
C PRO A 18 7.28 -5.15 -11.37
N LEU A 19 6.54 -6.09 -11.94
CA LEU A 19 7.04 -6.97 -12.99
C LEU A 19 7.15 -6.28 -14.36
N GLU A 20 6.42 -5.19 -14.60
CA GLU A 20 6.39 -4.50 -15.89
C GLU A 20 6.96 -3.08 -15.87
N ALA A 21 6.99 -2.44 -14.71
CA ALA A 21 7.52 -1.07 -14.54
C ALA A 21 8.20 -0.91 -13.17
N PRO A 22 9.06 0.12 -12.99
CA PRO A 22 9.73 0.34 -11.71
C PRO A 22 8.74 0.51 -10.58
N GLU A 23 8.92 -0.24 -9.48
CA GLU A 23 8.08 -0.19 -8.29
C GLU A 23 7.90 1.24 -7.76
N ASN A 24 6.75 1.52 -7.14
CA ASN A 24 6.46 2.80 -6.50
C ASN A 24 6.60 4.02 -7.44
N THR A 25 6.29 3.85 -8.72
CA THR A 25 6.30 4.92 -9.72
C THR A 25 4.95 5.08 -10.40
N ILE A 26 4.68 6.27 -10.92
CA ILE A 26 3.43 6.57 -11.63
C ILE A 26 3.17 5.57 -12.78
N PRO A 27 4.14 5.24 -13.65
CA PRO A 27 3.95 4.22 -14.67
C PRO A 27 3.53 2.86 -14.13
N SER A 28 4.13 2.41 -13.01
CA SER A 28 3.79 1.14 -12.37
C SER A 28 2.32 1.12 -11.89
N PHE A 29 1.87 2.18 -11.25
CA PHE A 29 0.49 2.32 -10.79
C PHE A 29 -0.51 2.38 -11.96
N LEU A 30 -0.18 3.10 -13.03
CA LEU A 30 -1.02 3.18 -14.22
C LEU A 30 -1.15 1.82 -14.90
N LEU A 31 -0.08 1.04 -15.00
CA LEU A 31 -0.11 -0.32 -15.55
C LEU A 31 -0.93 -1.28 -14.69
N ALA A 32 -0.87 -1.17 -13.35
CA ALA A 32 -1.74 -1.95 -12.47
C ALA A 32 -3.22 -1.62 -12.71
N ARG A 33 -3.56 -0.32 -12.81
CA ARG A 33 -4.91 0.13 -13.16
C ARG A 33 -5.35 -0.39 -14.53
N GLU A 34 -4.51 -0.30 -15.54
CA GLU A 34 -4.80 -0.81 -16.90
C GLU A 34 -4.98 -2.32 -16.93
N ALA A 35 -4.30 -3.06 -16.06
CA ALA A 35 -4.52 -4.48 -15.85
C ALA A 35 -5.87 -4.79 -15.18
N GLY A 36 -6.60 -3.78 -14.68
CA GLY A 36 -7.91 -3.92 -14.04
C GLY A 36 -7.85 -4.07 -12.53
N ALA A 37 -6.73 -3.74 -11.89
CA ALA A 37 -6.63 -3.75 -10.42
C ALA A 37 -7.68 -2.85 -9.80
N PHE A 38 -8.28 -3.31 -8.69
CA PHE A 38 -9.20 -2.51 -7.88
C PHE A 38 -8.50 -1.33 -7.22
N GLY A 39 -7.25 -1.54 -6.83
CA GLY A 39 -6.42 -0.53 -6.21
C GLY A 39 -4.93 -0.74 -6.45
N VAL A 40 -4.16 0.19 -5.92
CA VAL A 40 -2.70 0.13 -5.88
C VAL A 40 -2.23 0.31 -4.45
N GLU A 41 -1.18 -0.41 -4.11
CA GLU A 41 -0.49 -0.26 -2.83
C GLU A 41 0.81 0.52 -3.08
N MET A 42 1.18 1.36 -2.12
CA MET A 42 2.38 2.19 -2.16
C MET A 42 2.94 2.48 -0.77
N ASP A 43 4.25 2.70 -0.71
CA ASP A 43 4.99 2.99 0.51
C ASP A 43 5.38 4.46 0.59
N VAL A 44 5.23 5.10 1.75
CA VAL A 44 5.62 6.50 1.92
C VAL A 44 6.67 6.70 3.00
N HIS A 45 7.66 7.52 2.65
CA HIS A 45 8.65 8.11 3.54
C HIS A 45 8.58 9.64 3.47
N MET A 46 9.15 10.34 4.45
CA MET A 46 9.18 11.80 4.46
C MET A 46 10.59 12.33 4.24
N THR A 47 10.71 13.30 3.33
CA THR A 47 11.96 14.03 3.09
C THR A 47 12.30 14.96 4.24
N LYS A 48 13.55 15.49 4.23
CA LYS A 48 14.03 16.45 5.23
C LYS A 48 13.17 17.71 5.36
N ASP A 49 12.54 18.13 4.27
CA ASP A 49 11.69 19.33 4.17
C ASP A 49 10.18 19.02 4.23
N GLY A 50 9.80 17.77 4.62
CA GLY A 50 8.44 17.40 4.95
C GLY A 50 7.56 16.96 3.76
N GLU A 51 8.11 16.67 2.58
CA GLU A 51 7.32 16.09 1.49
C GLU A 51 7.24 14.57 1.63
N LEU A 52 6.04 14.01 1.40
CA LEU A 52 5.85 12.56 1.35
C LEU A 52 6.20 12.04 -0.03
N VAL A 53 7.22 11.19 -0.09
CA VAL A 53 7.71 10.55 -1.32
C VAL A 53 7.37 9.08 -1.33
N VAL A 54 7.08 8.55 -2.52
CA VAL A 54 6.63 7.16 -2.68
C VAL A 54 7.84 6.29 -3.04
N ILE A 55 8.32 5.54 -2.05
CA ILE A 55 9.49 4.66 -2.14
C ILE A 55 9.44 3.65 -0.98
N HIS A 56 9.87 2.40 -1.20
CA HIS A 56 9.79 1.36 -0.17
C HIS A 56 10.86 1.47 0.90
N ASP A 57 12.12 1.60 0.49
CA ASP A 57 13.25 1.60 1.39
C ASP A 57 13.45 3.00 2.01
N ASP A 58 13.97 3.06 3.22
CA ASP A 58 14.41 4.31 3.85
C ASP A 58 15.60 4.97 3.14
N LYS A 59 16.28 4.20 2.24
CA LYS A 59 17.41 4.63 1.41
C LYS A 59 17.06 4.65 -0.06
N LEU A 60 17.68 5.59 -0.77
CA LEU A 60 17.53 5.81 -2.21
C LEU A 60 18.27 4.78 -3.07
N ASP A 61 19.16 4.00 -2.46
CA ASP A 61 20.22 3.23 -3.13
C ASP A 61 19.70 2.12 -4.04
N ARG A 62 18.66 1.37 -3.65
CA ARG A 62 18.21 0.19 -4.38
C ARG A 62 17.50 0.53 -5.68
N THR A 63 16.57 1.46 -5.65
CA THR A 63 15.65 1.74 -6.77
C THR A 63 15.97 3.01 -7.54
N THR A 64 16.87 3.88 -7.05
CA THR A 64 17.15 5.16 -7.69
C THR A 64 18.63 5.34 -8.04
N THR A 65 18.96 6.38 -8.79
CA THR A 65 20.34 6.82 -9.04
C THR A 65 20.96 7.58 -7.87
N GLY A 66 20.19 7.84 -6.81
CA GLY A 66 20.67 8.50 -5.59
C GLY A 66 21.22 7.50 -4.57
N THR A 67 21.77 8.05 -3.48
CA THR A 67 22.30 7.29 -2.35
C THR A 67 21.95 7.95 -1.03
N GLY A 68 21.92 7.15 0.05
CA GLY A 68 21.68 7.62 1.41
C GLY A 68 20.19 7.71 1.75
N TYR A 69 19.89 8.22 2.93
CA TYR A 69 18.54 8.22 3.51
C TYR A 69 17.63 9.29 2.89
N VAL A 70 16.37 8.92 2.64
CA VAL A 70 15.30 9.84 2.21
C VAL A 70 15.16 11.01 3.18
N SER A 71 15.17 10.72 4.51
CA SER A 71 15.05 11.73 5.59
C SER A 71 16.17 12.78 5.62
N GLN A 72 17.27 12.54 4.90
CA GLN A 72 18.41 13.47 4.82
C GLN A 72 18.39 14.32 3.56
N ARG A 73 17.47 14.08 2.63
CA ARG A 73 17.33 14.76 1.35
C ARG A 73 16.10 15.65 1.32
N THR A 74 16.19 16.78 0.62
CA THR A 74 15.04 17.61 0.30
C THR A 74 14.24 17.02 -0.87
N TRP A 75 12.98 17.38 -0.98
CA TRP A 75 12.17 17.01 -2.14
C TRP A 75 12.80 17.45 -3.47
N ALA A 76 13.36 18.66 -3.50
CA ALA A 76 14.06 19.18 -4.68
C ALA A 76 15.23 18.27 -5.14
N GLU A 77 15.92 17.61 -4.20
CA GLU A 77 16.98 16.64 -4.51
C GLU A 77 16.37 15.30 -4.96
N VAL A 78 15.40 14.74 -4.23
CA VAL A 78 14.81 13.42 -4.51
C VAL A 78 14.14 13.39 -5.89
N ARG A 79 13.38 14.41 -6.26
CA ARG A 79 12.69 14.49 -7.55
C ARG A 79 13.61 14.54 -8.77
N GLN A 80 14.90 14.83 -8.62
CA GLN A 80 15.86 14.76 -9.71
C GLN A 80 16.35 13.35 -10.01
N LEU A 81 16.22 12.43 -9.06
CA LEU A 81 16.71 11.07 -9.17
C LEU A 81 15.94 10.29 -10.23
N ASP A 82 16.62 9.36 -10.87
CA ASP A 82 16.03 8.41 -11.81
C ASP A 82 15.68 7.12 -11.04
N ALA A 83 14.42 6.78 -11.01
CA ALA A 83 13.87 5.57 -10.39
C ALA A 83 13.61 4.45 -11.41
N GLY A 84 13.84 4.69 -12.68
CA GLY A 84 13.57 3.72 -13.76
C GLY A 84 14.82 3.05 -14.32
N GLN A 85 15.96 3.76 -14.34
CA GLN A 85 17.17 3.29 -14.98
C GLN A 85 17.67 1.94 -14.42
N LYS A 86 17.55 1.74 -13.10
CA LYS A 86 17.96 0.48 -12.45
C LYS A 86 17.04 -0.69 -12.78
N PHE A 87 15.79 -0.42 -13.12
CA PHE A 87 14.84 -1.44 -13.54
C PHE A 87 15.13 -1.87 -15.00
N SER A 88 15.14 -0.93 -15.93
CA SER A 88 15.58 -1.17 -17.30
C SER A 88 15.79 0.15 -18.06
N GLU A 89 16.59 0.14 -19.13
CA GLU A 89 16.86 1.30 -19.97
C GLU A 89 15.57 1.92 -20.56
N ARG A 90 14.56 1.11 -20.82
CA ARG A 90 13.23 1.57 -21.29
C ARG A 90 12.59 2.60 -20.35
N TRP A 91 12.87 2.50 -19.05
CA TRP A 91 12.28 3.33 -18.01
C TRP A 91 13.20 4.45 -17.52
N ARG A 92 14.34 4.64 -18.18
CA ARG A 92 15.27 5.74 -17.87
C ARG A 92 14.51 7.07 -17.85
N GLY A 93 14.75 7.90 -16.84
CA GLY A 93 14.11 9.20 -16.65
C GLY A 93 12.85 9.18 -15.80
N VAL A 94 12.28 8.02 -15.47
CA VAL A 94 11.18 7.91 -14.52
C VAL A 94 11.62 8.40 -13.14
N LYS A 95 10.80 9.21 -12.49
CA LYS A 95 11.12 9.88 -11.23
C LYS A 95 10.50 9.17 -10.03
N VAL A 96 11.12 9.36 -8.85
CA VAL A 96 10.43 9.10 -7.58
C VAL A 96 9.28 10.10 -7.49
N PRO A 97 8.02 9.67 -7.36
CA PRO A 97 6.91 10.60 -7.22
C PRO A 97 6.70 11.02 -5.77
N SER A 98 6.11 12.20 -5.56
CA SER A 98 5.47 12.50 -4.28
C SER A 98 4.13 11.78 -4.17
N LEU A 99 3.65 11.57 -2.93
CA LEU A 99 2.31 11.01 -2.70
C LEU A 99 1.23 11.86 -3.38
N ARG A 100 1.34 13.19 -3.29
CA ARG A 100 0.45 14.14 -3.98
C ARG A 100 0.40 13.92 -5.49
N GLU A 101 1.57 13.71 -6.13
CA GLU A 101 1.63 13.43 -7.57
C GLU A 101 0.92 12.11 -7.91
N VAL A 102 1.13 11.05 -7.12
CA VAL A 102 0.44 9.76 -7.34
C VAL A 102 -1.07 9.94 -7.20
N LEU A 103 -1.55 10.48 -6.08
CA LEU A 103 -2.99 10.64 -5.81
C LEU A 103 -3.68 11.60 -6.80
N THR A 104 -2.93 12.48 -7.47
CA THR A 104 -3.46 13.40 -8.48
C THR A 104 -3.51 12.77 -9.87
N GLN A 105 -2.51 11.97 -10.25
CA GLN A 105 -2.34 11.44 -11.61
C GLN A 105 -2.91 10.03 -11.79
N VAL A 106 -2.90 9.19 -10.75
CA VAL A 106 -3.40 7.81 -10.82
C VAL A 106 -4.85 7.79 -10.31
N LYS A 107 -5.80 8.17 -11.16
CA LYS A 107 -7.23 8.22 -10.83
C LYS A 107 -7.98 6.93 -11.19
N GLY A 108 -9.14 6.73 -10.55
CA GLY A 108 -10.05 5.62 -10.85
C GLY A 108 -9.66 4.29 -10.21
N VAL A 109 -8.88 4.33 -9.14
CA VAL A 109 -8.48 3.19 -8.31
C VAL A 109 -8.58 3.56 -6.83
N ASN A 110 -8.54 2.56 -5.95
CA ASN A 110 -8.37 2.75 -4.51
C ASN A 110 -6.87 2.68 -4.15
N TYR A 111 -6.53 3.17 -2.96
CA TYR A 111 -5.13 3.25 -2.53
C TYR A 111 -4.92 2.56 -1.19
N TYR A 112 -3.91 1.71 -1.11
CA TYR A 112 -3.25 1.33 0.14
C TYR A 112 -2.00 2.19 0.26
N VAL A 113 -1.91 3.00 1.32
CA VAL A 113 -0.77 3.86 1.59
C VAL A 113 -0.11 3.37 2.88
N GLU A 114 1.06 2.74 2.76
CA GLU A 114 1.83 2.29 3.91
C GLU A 114 2.69 3.43 4.46
N VAL A 115 2.42 3.81 5.70
CA VAL A 115 3.28 4.73 6.47
C VAL A 115 4.43 3.94 7.06
N LYS A 116 5.65 4.23 6.58
CA LYS A 116 6.87 3.60 7.09
C LYS A 116 7.38 4.32 8.34
N HIS A 117 7.67 3.58 9.40
CA HIS A 117 8.34 4.04 10.66
C HIS A 117 7.60 5.10 11.49
N GLY A 118 6.48 5.69 11.05
CA GLY A 118 5.70 6.68 11.80
C GLY A 118 6.46 7.90 12.32
N SER A 119 5.80 8.72 13.17
CA SER A 119 6.35 9.97 13.74
C SER A 119 7.58 9.78 14.61
N ARG A 120 7.83 8.58 15.10
CA ARG A 120 9.05 8.30 15.86
C ARG A 120 10.31 8.51 15.02
N PHE A 121 10.22 8.23 13.73
CA PHE A 121 11.30 8.42 12.76
C PHE A 121 11.10 9.68 11.88
N TYR A 122 9.86 9.97 11.53
CA TYR A 122 9.46 11.12 10.70
C TYR A 122 8.47 12.00 11.46
N PRO A 123 8.93 12.93 12.33
CA PRO A 123 8.02 13.79 13.09
C PRO A 123 7.03 14.53 12.18
N GLY A 124 5.72 14.34 12.41
CA GLY A 124 4.66 14.98 11.64
C GLY A 124 4.22 14.26 10.36
N ILE A 125 4.65 13.01 10.14
CA ILE A 125 4.29 12.26 8.91
C ILE A 125 2.77 11.99 8.83
N GLU A 126 2.12 11.72 9.95
CA GLU A 126 0.67 11.46 10.02
C GLU A 126 -0.12 12.72 9.68
N GLU A 127 0.25 13.86 10.25
CA GLU A 127 -0.35 15.16 9.96
C GLU A 127 -0.22 15.49 8.47
N ARG A 128 1.00 15.31 7.93
CA ARG A 128 1.26 15.58 6.51
C ARG A 128 0.49 14.67 5.58
N LEU A 129 0.34 13.39 5.95
CA LEU A 129 -0.49 12.45 5.19
C LEU A 129 -1.94 12.92 5.12
N LEU A 130 -2.54 13.28 6.26
CA LEU A 130 -3.92 13.75 6.30
C LEU A 130 -4.14 15.01 5.47
N GLU A 131 -3.24 16.00 5.55
CA GLU A 131 -3.28 17.18 4.72
C GLU A 131 -3.33 16.83 3.22
N ILE A 132 -2.46 15.92 2.77
CA ILE A 132 -2.40 15.50 1.37
C ILE A 132 -3.68 14.77 0.95
N LEU A 133 -4.24 13.89 1.79
CA LEU A 133 -5.49 13.18 1.50
C LEU A 133 -6.67 14.15 1.37
N GLU A 134 -6.74 15.17 2.21
CA GLU A 134 -7.77 16.23 2.15
C GLU A 134 -7.59 17.10 0.90
N GLU A 135 -6.39 17.61 0.64
CA GLU A 135 -6.09 18.45 -0.52
C GLU A 135 -6.37 17.75 -1.85
N THR A 136 -6.12 16.45 -1.94
CA THR A 136 -6.36 15.65 -3.14
C THR A 136 -7.78 15.11 -3.26
N GLY A 137 -8.57 15.19 -2.18
CA GLY A 137 -9.93 14.64 -2.10
C GLY A 137 -9.97 13.12 -2.22
N THR A 138 -8.93 12.43 -1.76
CA THR A 138 -8.79 10.96 -1.92
C THR A 138 -8.98 10.18 -0.63
N LYS A 139 -9.31 10.84 0.49
CA LYS A 139 -9.45 10.19 1.80
C LYS A 139 -10.37 8.96 1.76
N ASP A 140 -11.54 9.07 1.15
CA ASP A 140 -12.52 7.97 1.10
C ASP A 140 -12.11 6.81 0.16
N LEU A 141 -11.10 7.04 -0.68
CA LEU A 141 -10.52 6.03 -1.57
C LEU A 141 -9.24 5.42 -0.99
N THR A 142 -8.78 5.93 0.16
CA THR A 142 -7.50 5.54 0.76
C THR A 142 -7.71 4.74 2.04
N GLN A 143 -7.03 3.61 2.12
CA GLN A 143 -6.76 2.91 3.36
C GLN A 143 -5.31 3.15 3.75
N VAL A 144 -5.10 3.72 4.93
CA VAL A 144 -3.75 3.88 5.48
C VAL A 144 -3.37 2.61 6.23
N ILE A 145 -2.23 2.05 5.89
CA ILE A 145 -1.73 0.82 6.49
C ILE A 145 -0.35 1.04 7.13
N SER A 146 -0.03 0.32 8.18
CA SER A 146 1.28 0.39 8.82
C SER A 146 1.55 -0.81 9.71
N PHE A 147 2.83 -1.12 9.90
CA PHE A 147 3.33 -1.97 11.00
C PHE A 147 3.49 -1.18 12.30
N ASP A 148 3.55 0.15 12.22
CA ASP A 148 3.75 1.03 13.38
C ASP A 148 2.42 1.30 14.10
N LEU A 149 2.26 0.69 15.28
CA LEU A 149 1.05 0.81 16.09
C LEU A 149 0.82 2.24 16.60
N GLU A 150 1.90 2.96 16.90
CA GLU A 150 1.81 4.34 17.38
C GLU A 150 1.29 5.25 16.27
N SER A 151 1.78 5.08 15.03
CA SER A 151 1.30 5.80 13.87
C SER A 151 -0.19 5.56 13.61
N LEU A 152 -0.66 4.30 13.63
CA LEU A 152 -2.08 3.97 13.48
C LEU A 152 -2.93 4.56 14.60
N SER A 153 -2.46 4.51 15.84
CA SER A 153 -3.16 5.09 16.99
C SER A 153 -3.27 6.61 16.87
N ARG A 154 -2.21 7.31 16.46
CA ARG A 154 -2.22 8.75 16.20
C ARG A 154 -3.21 9.11 15.09
N LEU A 155 -3.15 8.42 13.96
CA LEU A 155 -4.09 8.63 12.85
C LEU A 155 -5.55 8.44 13.29
N ARG A 156 -5.86 7.41 14.09
CA ARG A 156 -7.20 7.18 14.62
C ARG A 156 -7.67 8.29 15.56
N GLN A 157 -6.77 8.84 16.38
CA GLN A 157 -7.08 9.98 17.26
C GLN A 157 -7.30 11.27 16.46
N MET A 158 -6.56 11.48 15.38
CA MET A 158 -6.67 12.68 14.54
C MET A 158 -7.92 12.66 13.66
N ASP A 159 -8.29 11.48 13.11
CA ASP A 159 -9.49 11.33 12.29
C ASP A 159 -10.12 9.94 12.48
N SER A 160 -11.27 9.93 13.16
CA SER A 160 -12.03 8.70 13.44
C SER A 160 -12.66 8.07 12.18
N SER A 161 -12.76 8.80 11.07
CA SER A 161 -13.36 8.35 9.82
C SER A 161 -12.40 7.63 8.89
N LEU A 162 -11.08 7.69 9.15
CA LEU A 162 -10.08 7.02 8.31
C LEU A 162 -10.28 5.51 8.28
N THR A 163 -10.10 4.94 7.10
CA THR A 163 -9.95 3.49 6.98
C THR A 163 -8.50 3.12 7.27
N LEU A 164 -8.28 2.37 8.36
CA LEU A 164 -6.95 1.95 8.82
C LEU A 164 -6.78 0.44 8.72
N GLY A 165 -5.58 -0.02 8.41
CA GLY A 165 -5.20 -1.43 8.38
C GLY A 165 -3.90 -1.69 9.16
N LEU A 166 -3.93 -2.69 10.03
CA LEU A 166 -2.75 -3.15 10.75
C LEU A 166 -2.00 -4.20 9.95
N LEU A 167 -0.77 -3.90 9.54
CA LEU A 167 0.14 -4.85 8.92
C LEU A 167 0.74 -5.80 9.97
N THR A 168 0.80 -7.10 9.64
CA THR A 168 1.47 -8.10 10.47
C THR A 168 2.17 -9.17 9.63
N CYS A 169 3.39 -9.54 10.04
CA CYS A 169 4.18 -10.65 9.51
C CYS A 169 4.53 -11.69 10.59
N ASN A 170 3.80 -11.69 11.71
CA ASN A 170 4.05 -12.58 12.83
C ASN A 170 2.75 -13.28 13.29
N ASP A 171 2.20 -12.89 14.43
CA ASP A 171 1.04 -13.53 15.05
C ASP A 171 -0.26 -12.76 14.74
N VAL A 172 -1.12 -13.34 13.91
CA VAL A 172 -2.42 -12.76 13.53
C VAL A 172 -3.36 -12.65 14.74
N LYS A 173 -3.34 -13.62 15.67
CA LYS A 173 -4.19 -13.56 16.88
C LYS A 173 -3.79 -12.40 17.78
N HIS A 174 -2.50 -12.17 17.92
CA HIS A 174 -2.00 -10.99 18.64
C HIS A 174 -2.34 -9.68 17.91
N ALA A 175 -2.21 -9.65 16.57
CA ALA A 175 -2.62 -8.50 15.78
C ALA A 175 -4.10 -8.15 15.95
N LEU A 176 -4.99 -9.14 16.10
CA LEU A 176 -6.41 -8.92 16.38
C LEU A 176 -6.66 -8.24 17.75
N VAL A 177 -5.83 -8.53 18.75
CA VAL A 177 -5.91 -7.85 20.07
C VAL A 177 -5.50 -6.39 19.93
N LEU A 178 -4.38 -6.13 19.25
CA LEU A 178 -3.89 -4.77 19.00
C LEU A 178 -4.86 -3.96 18.13
N ALA A 179 -5.52 -4.62 17.18
CA ALA A 179 -6.53 -4.01 16.33
C ALA A 179 -7.75 -3.49 17.12
N ASP A 180 -8.21 -4.25 18.14
CA ASP A 180 -9.27 -3.82 19.05
C ASP A 180 -8.88 -2.57 19.85
N GLU A 181 -7.61 -2.50 20.32
CA GLU A 181 -7.09 -1.37 21.11
C GLU A 181 -6.97 -0.09 20.27
N ILE A 182 -6.54 -0.21 19.02
CA ILE A 182 -6.31 0.94 18.11
C ILE A 182 -7.60 1.36 17.41
N GLY A 183 -8.51 0.41 17.14
CA GLY A 183 -9.73 0.64 16.38
C GLY A 183 -9.49 0.69 14.87
N VAL A 184 -8.60 -0.17 14.34
CA VAL A 184 -8.43 -0.32 12.90
C VAL A 184 -9.62 -1.05 12.26
N ASN A 185 -9.73 -1.00 10.95
CA ASN A 185 -10.82 -1.61 10.18
C ASN A 185 -10.40 -2.93 9.52
N TRP A 186 -9.09 -3.11 9.28
CA TRP A 186 -8.52 -4.20 8.51
C TRP A 186 -7.30 -4.81 9.19
N ILE A 187 -7.17 -6.12 9.02
CA ILE A 187 -5.93 -6.86 9.27
C ILE A 187 -5.26 -7.12 7.92
N GLN A 188 -4.00 -6.73 7.79
CA GLN A 188 -3.17 -6.88 6.59
C GLN A 188 -2.05 -7.88 6.91
N ALA A 189 -2.31 -9.18 6.74
CA ALA A 189 -1.38 -10.22 7.16
C ALA A 189 -0.57 -10.79 5.99
N GLU A 190 0.69 -11.18 6.27
CA GLU A 190 1.48 -11.99 5.34
C GLU A 190 0.74 -13.28 5.00
N PHE A 191 0.74 -13.68 3.72
CA PHE A 191 -0.09 -14.77 3.19
C PHE A 191 0.16 -16.11 3.89
N SER A 192 1.42 -16.43 4.21
CA SER A 192 1.78 -17.69 4.87
C SER A 192 1.20 -17.87 6.28
N LEU A 193 0.74 -16.78 6.91
CA LEU A 193 0.16 -16.78 8.26
C LEU A 193 -1.34 -17.08 8.27
N LEU A 194 -2.01 -17.04 7.11
CA LEU A 194 -3.45 -17.11 7.03
C LEU A 194 -3.96 -18.51 6.68
N ASP A 195 -4.98 -18.89 7.41
CA ASP A 195 -5.86 -20.00 7.08
C ASP A 195 -7.33 -19.54 7.21
N ARG A 196 -8.27 -20.40 6.87
CA ARG A 196 -9.71 -20.10 6.96
C ARG A 196 -10.14 -19.78 8.40
N GLU A 197 -9.60 -20.49 9.39
CA GLU A 197 -10.00 -20.28 10.80
C GLU A 197 -9.64 -18.86 11.27
N LEU A 198 -8.45 -18.38 10.92
CA LEU A 198 -8.00 -17.02 11.25
C LEU A 198 -8.80 -15.93 10.51
N VAL A 199 -9.13 -16.17 9.24
CA VAL A 199 -9.98 -15.25 8.46
C VAL A 199 -11.39 -15.19 9.07
N ASP A 200 -12.01 -16.33 9.36
CA ASP A 200 -13.32 -16.41 9.98
C ASP A 200 -13.33 -15.76 11.38
N MET A 201 -12.24 -15.93 12.14
CA MET A 201 -12.07 -15.28 13.45
C MET A 201 -12.01 -13.75 13.32
N ALA A 202 -11.27 -13.22 12.34
CA ALA A 202 -11.20 -11.78 12.09
C ALA A 202 -12.54 -11.23 11.64
N HIS A 203 -13.21 -11.89 10.70
CA HIS A 203 -14.57 -11.53 10.26
C HIS A 203 -15.58 -11.56 11.41
N GLY A 204 -15.51 -12.57 12.29
CA GLY A 204 -16.37 -12.68 13.48
C GLY A 204 -16.22 -11.53 14.47
N ARG A 205 -15.08 -10.82 14.44
CA ARG A 205 -14.81 -9.59 15.21
C ARG A 205 -15.14 -8.30 14.44
N GLY A 206 -15.61 -8.41 13.19
CA GLY A 206 -15.95 -7.26 12.35
C GLY A 206 -14.80 -6.68 11.55
N TYR A 207 -13.63 -7.31 11.54
CA TYR A 207 -12.50 -6.92 10.71
C TYR A 207 -12.64 -7.47 9.29
N ARG A 208 -12.11 -6.74 8.31
CA ARG A 208 -11.79 -7.27 7.00
C ARG A 208 -10.33 -7.75 6.97
N VAL A 209 -10.06 -8.73 6.10
CA VAL A 209 -8.74 -9.33 5.97
C VAL A 209 -8.17 -9.10 4.58
N ALA A 210 -6.99 -8.49 4.53
CA ALA A 210 -6.17 -8.42 3.33
C ALA A 210 -4.90 -9.25 3.52
N THR A 211 -4.32 -9.69 2.41
CA THR A 211 -3.07 -10.45 2.46
C THR A 211 -2.06 -10.03 1.38
N TRP A 212 -0.78 -10.20 1.69
CA TRP A 212 0.39 -9.85 0.87
C TRP A 212 1.53 -10.85 1.09
N THR A 213 2.42 -11.12 0.13
CA THR A 213 2.28 -10.80 -1.27
C THR A 213 1.91 -12.08 -2.01
N VAL A 214 0.82 -12.07 -2.78
CA VAL A 214 0.23 -13.25 -3.44
C VAL A 214 0.67 -13.24 -4.90
N ASN A 215 1.64 -14.09 -5.28
CA ASN A 215 2.37 -13.96 -6.55
C ASN A 215 2.25 -15.17 -7.49
N SER A 216 1.50 -16.22 -7.10
CA SER A 216 1.23 -17.38 -7.94
C SER A 216 -0.27 -17.63 -8.13
N GLU A 217 -0.64 -18.35 -9.19
CA GLU A 217 -2.04 -18.74 -9.44
C GLU A 217 -2.59 -19.61 -8.31
N GLU A 218 -1.76 -20.48 -7.73
CA GLU A 218 -2.11 -21.33 -6.59
C GLU A 218 -2.42 -20.49 -5.34
N GLU A 219 -1.58 -19.51 -5.03
CA GLU A 219 -1.79 -18.61 -3.90
C GLU A 219 -3.05 -17.76 -4.07
N VAL A 220 -3.34 -17.26 -5.29
CA VAL A 220 -4.57 -16.52 -5.59
C VAL A 220 -5.80 -17.38 -5.34
N MET A 221 -5.80 -18.63 -5.81
CA MET A 221 -6.90 -19.57 -5.59
C MET A 221 -7.04 -19.91 -4.09
N LYS A 222 -5.93 -20.10 -3.39
CA LYS A 222 -5.92 -20.35 -1.95
C LYS A 222 -6.44 -19.15 -1.16
N ALA A 223 -6.02 -17.92 -1.50
CA ALA A 223 -6.53 -16.70 -0.89
C ALA A 223 -8.06 -16.56 -1.07
N ARG A 224 -8.56 -16.87 -2.27
CA ARG A 224 -10.01 -16.94 -2.55
C ARG A 224 -10.70 -18.02 -1.70
N GLU A 225 -10.10 -19.21 -1.60
CA GLU A 225 -10.64 -20.34 -0.83
C GLU A 225 -10.75 -20.00 0.65
N ILE A 226 -9.73 -19.43 1.27
CA ILE A 226 -9.75 -19.07 2.71
C ILE A 226 -10.62 -17.84 2.99
N GLY A 227 -11.03 -17.09 1.97
CA GLY A 227 -12.06 -16.05 2.08
C GLY A 227 -11.53 -14.68 2.46
N VAL A 228 -10.28 -14.33 2.14
CA VAL A 228 -9.76 -12.95 2.36
C VAL A 228 -10.53 -11.94 1.52
N ASP A 229 -10.63 -10.70 2.01
CA ASP A 229 -11.36 -9.62 1.33
C ASP A 229 -10.54 -8.98 0.19
N SER A 230 -9.21 -8.97 0.31
CA SER A 230 -8.32 -8.48 -0.74
C SER A 230 -6.96 -9.16 -0.73
N ILE A 231 -6.30 -9.09 -1.88
CA ILE A 231 -4.92 -9.53 -2.08
C ILE A 231 -4.08 -8.41 -2.64
N THR A 232 -2.83 -8.33 -2.20
CA THR A 232 -1.80 -7.46 -2.75
C THR A 232 -0.79 -8.33 -3.51
N THR A 233 -0.51 -8.00 -4.79
CA THR A 233 0.27 -8.85 -5.70
C THR A 233 1.21 -8.04 -6.59
N ASP A 234 2.38 -8.61 -6.92
CA ASP A 234 3.30 -8.06 -7.92
C ASP A 234 2.81 -8.27 -9.36
N ASN A 235 1.80 -9.15 -9.56
CA ASN A 235 1.24 -9.46 -10.87
C ASN A 235 -0.29 -9.32 -10.89
N PRO A 236 -0.83 -8.10 -10.87
CA PRO A 236 -2.28 -7.88 -10.87
C PRO A 236 -2.98 -8.49 -12.10
N ARG A 237 -2.33 -8.52 -13.26
CA ARG A 237 -2.91 -9.14 -14.48
C ARG A 237 -3.13 -10.64 -14.29
N MET A 238 -2.16 -11.35 -13.74
CA MET A 238 -2.29 -12.78 -13.43
C MET A 238 -3.40 -13.03 -12.43
N ALA A 239 -3.40 -12.30 -11.32
CA ALA A 239 -4.39 -12.47 -10.25
C ALA A 239 -5.82 -12.24 -10.75
N ILE A 240 -6.06 -11.17 -11.52
CA ILE A 240 -7.38 -10.87 -12.12
C ILE A 240 -7.81 -11.96 -13.09
N ARG A 241 -6.90 -12.45 -13.94
CA ARG A 241 -7.21 -13.56 -14.87
C ARG A 241 -7.68 -14.81 -14.12
N VAL A 242 -6.96 -15.20 -13.07
CA VAL A 242 -7.29 -16.38 -12.25
C VAL A 242 -8.64 -16.22 -11.55
N LEU A 243 -8.93 -15.04 -11.00
CA LEU A 243 -10.19 -14.77 -10.32
C LEU A 243 -11.38 -14.63 -11.27
N SER A 244 -11.12 -14.45 -12.58
CA SER A 244 -12.15 -14.30 -13.62
C SER A 244 -12.56 -15.62 -14.26
N SER A 245 -11.74 -16.66 -14.07
CA SER A 245 -12.00 -18.01 -14.56
C SER A 245 -12.92 -18.78 -13.60
#